data_0f4e86ea80c90cba332765189219d9a7
#
_entry.id   0f4e86ea80c90cba332765189219d9a7
#
_cell.length_a   1.000
_cell.length_b   1.000
_cell.length_c   1.000
_cell.angle_alpha   90.00
_cell.angle_beta   90.00
_cell.angle_gamma   90.00
#
_symmetry.space_group_name_H-M   'P 1'
#
loop_
_entity.id
_entity.type
_entity.pdbx_description
1 polymer ?
#
loop_
_entity_poly.entity_id
_entity_poly.type
_entity_poly.pdbx_seq_one_letter_code
_entity_poly.pdbx_strand_id
1 'polypeptide(L)'
;IVIYLTSSGKQAVADDCFTAFISSPSSVWYGLIFMLLTALIVYNGVEEGIERVSKFIMPVLLIMVIGIAIFSLTLKTTLDDGTVRTGLQGLKVYMKPDLTGITVGRFLQITLDAMSQLFFSLSVSMGIMITYGSYVKKDVDLNKAVSQIEIMDTGVAFLAGVMIIPAVFVFSGLDGMSAGPGLMFVSLPKVFYSMGTVGRVIGILFFVLAGFAALTSCISVLESITANCMELFHTERKKTTRVLSVIYLIATAVIALGYSIFYVEVALPNGSTGQLLDIMDYISNSFMMPFISLLSAILIGWIMKPSWIAEEMELNGEKFKRKKLYNVMMRYIMPVIMVILFLQSTGVLNLIMK
;
A
#
# COMPACT_ATOMS: atom_id res chain seq x y z
N ILE A 1 5.47 -4.22 17.69
CA ILE A 1 5.33 -3.31 18.85
C ILE A 1 5.57 -4.10 20.15
N VAL A 2 4.78 -5.12 20.46
CA VAL A 2 4.89 -5.89 21.71
C VAL A 2 6.31 -6.41 21.95
N ILE A 3 6.95 -7.02 20.95
CA ILE A 3 8.33 -7.52 21.03
C ILE A 3 9.32 -6.39 21.40
N TYR A 4 9.16 -5.19 20.84
CA TYR A 4 10.01 -4.06 21.17
C TYR A 4 9.77 -3.49 22.58
N LEU A 5 8.54 -3.60 23.08
CA LEU A 5 8.21 -3.22 24.46
C LEU A 5 8.74 -4.22 25.49
N THR A 6 8.64 -5.52 25.21
CA THR A 6 8.95 -6.60 26.18
C THR A 6 10.40 -7.08 26.15
N SER A 7 11.00 -7.24 24.94
CA SER A 7 12.33 -7.85 24.76
C SER A 7 13.36 -6.94 24.10
N SER A 8 13.11 -5.63 24.04
CA SER A 8 13.98 -4.64 23.37
C SER A 8 14.26 -4.96 21.90
N GLY A 9 13.37 -5.71 21.26
CA GLY A 9 13.50 -6.10 19.86
C GLY A 9 14.42 -7.31 19.59
N LYS A 10 15.05 -7.89 20.62
CA LYS A 10 15.99 -9.01 20.45
C LYS A 10 15.37 -10.22 19.72
N GLN A 11 14.11 -10.54 20.04
CA GLN A 11 13.41 -11.63 19.38
C GLN A 11 13.06 -11.34 17.93
N ALA A 12 12.88 -10.06 17.56
CA ALA A 12 12.53 -9.65 16.20
C ALA A 12 13.68 -9.78 15.20
N VAL A 13 14.91 -10.00 15.68
CA VAL A 13 16.12 -10.14 14.85
C VAL A 13 16.29 -11.56 14.31
N ALA A 14 15.67 -12.55 14.94
CA ALA A 14 15.72 -13.93 14.48
C ALA A 14 15.05 -14.07 13.10
N ASP A 15 15.72 -14.73 12.16
CA ASP A 15 15.26 -14.87 10.77
C ASP A 15 13.91 -15.58 10.66
N ASP A 16 13.61 -16.46 11.60
CA ASP A 16 12.37 -17.22 11.69
C ASP A 16 11.27 -16.53 12.50
N CYS A 17 11.56 -15.40 13.16
CA CYS A 17 10.61 -14.72 14.04
C CYS A 17 9.30 -14.36 13.32
N PHE A 18 9.39 -13.81 12.12
CA PHE A 18 8.22 -13.46 11.34
C PHE A 18 7.44 -14.70 10.91
N THR A 19 8.13 -15.70 10.38
CA THR A 19 7.51 -16.96 9.94
C THR A 19 6.88 -17.71 11.10
N ALA A 20 7.58 -17.80 12.23
CA ALA A 20 7.05 -18.43 13.46
C ALA A 20 5.81 -17.68 13.99
N PHE A 21 5.79 -16.34 13.91
CA PHE A 21 4.64 -15.56 14.32
C PHE A 21 3.42 -15.79 13.42
N ILE A 22 3.56 -15.72 12.10
CA ILE A 22 2.44 -15.92 11.18
C ILE A 22 1.87 -17.34 11.24
N SER A 23 2.71 -18.34 11.54
CA SER A 23 2.30 -19.74 11.70
C SER A 23 1.72 -20.04 13.08
N SER A 24 1.78 -19.09 14.01
CA SER A 24 1.28 -19.27 15.38
C SER A 24 -0.21 -18.91 15.51
N PRO A 25 -0.98 -19.56 16.41
CA PRO A 25 -2.37 -19.17 16.66
C PRO A 25 -2.54 -17.73 17.16
N SER A 26 -1.50 -17.13 17.71
CA SER A 26 -1.52 -15.76 18.20
C SER A 26 -1.72 -14.74 17.06
N SER A 27 -1.25 -15.02 15.85
CA SER A 27 -1.44 -14.17 14.67
C SER A 27 -2.92 -13.94 14.36
N VAL A 28 -3.74 -14.97 14.52
CA VAL A 28 -5.20 -14.91 14.33
C VAL A 28 -5.83 -13.90 15.29
N TRP A 29 -5.47 -13.93 16.57
CA TRP A 29 -6.02 -13.02 17.57
C TRP A 29 -5.67 -11.56 17.28
N TYR A 30 -4.41 -11.28 16.90
CA TYR A 30 -4.02 -9.92 16.51
C TYR A 30 -4.77 -9.45 15.26
N GLY A 31 -4.95 -10.32 14.27
CA GLY A 31 -5.75 -10.03 13.07
C GLY A 31 -7.21 -9.72 13.41
N LEU A 32 -7.84 -10.54 14.25
CA LEU A 32 -9.23 -10.34 14.68
C LEU A 32 -9.42 -9.04 15.46
N ILE A 33 -8.51 -8.71 16.39
CA ILE A 33 -8.55 -7.45 17.16
C ILE A 33 -8.43 -6.26 16.20
N PHE A 34 -7.51 -6.32 15.24
CA PHE A 34 -7.30 -5.25 14.27
C PHE A 34 -8.53 -5.05 13.36
N MET A 35 -9.12 -6.14 12.88
CA MET A 35 -10.34 -6.08 12.07
C MET A 35 -11.56 -5.63 12.87
N LEU A 36 -11.67 -6.02 14.15
CA LEU A 36 -12.72 -5.52 15.02
C LEU A 36 -12.63 -3.99 15.23
N LEU A 37 -11.41 -3.48 15.44
CA LEU A 37 -11.18 -2.04 15.54
C LEU A 37 -11.59 -1.32 14.25
N THR A 38 -11.21 -1.85 13.09
CA THR A 38 -11.63 -1.34 11.78
C THR A 38 -13.16 -1.30 11.65
N ALA A 39 -13.80 -2.41 12.00
CA ALA A 39 -15.26 -2.54 11.94
C ALA A 39 -15.98 -1.54 12.84
N LEU A 40 -15.49 -1.31 14.06
CA LEU A 40 -16.04 -0.32 15.00
C LEU A 40 -15.97 1.10 14.45
N ILE A 41 -14.86 1.47 13.79
CA ILE A 41 -14.71 2.78 13.19
C ILE A 41 -15.68 2.98 12.03
N VAL A 42 -15.79 2.01 11.12
CA VAL A 42 -16.72 2.07 9.98
C VAL A 42 -18.19 2.05 10.43
N TYR A 43 -18.51 1.29 11.49
CA TYR A 43 -19.84 1.24 12.07
C TYR A 43 -20.35 2.60 12.55
N ASN A 44 -19.46 3.44 13.09
CA ASN A 44 -19.79 4.79 13.55
C ASN A 44 -20.05 5.79 12.41
N GLY A 45 -19.78 5.41 11.17
CA GLY A 45 -20.08 6.21 10.00
C GLY A 45 -18.91 7.07 9.51
N VAL A 46 -19.19 7.90 8.48
CA VAL A 46 -18.16 8.68 7.81
C VAL A 46 -17.66 9.83 8.70
N GLU A 47 -18.56 10.65 9.22
CA GLU A 47 -18.20 11.86 9.97
C GLU A 47 -17.62 11.55 11.36
N GLU A 48 -18.33 10.74 12.15
CA GLU A 48 -17.93 10.42 13.54
C GLU A 48 -16.87 9.33 13.65
N GLY A 49 -16.80 8.41 12.68
CA GLY A 49 -15.85 7.33 12.64
C GLY A 49 -14.63 7.67 11.78
N ILE A 50 -14.78 7.59 10.46
CA ILE A 50 -13.68 7.61 9.51
C ILE A 50 -12.97 8.97 9.49
N GLU A 51 -13.72 10.06 9.32
CA GLU A 51 -13.15 11.40 9.23
C GLU A 51 -12.46 11.83 10.53
N ARG A 52 -13.10 11.56 11.67
CA ARG A 52 -12.54 11.91 12.99
C ARG A 52 -11.25 11.16 13.27
N VAL A 53 -11.20 9.87 12.98
CA VAL A 53 -10.02 9.04 13.16
C VAL A 53 -8.90 9.44 12.19
N SER A 54 -9.23 9.68 10.93
CA SER A 54 -8.27 10.10 9.92
C SER A 54 -7.68 11.48 10.20
N LYS A 55 -8.46 12.44 10.66
CA LYS A 55 -7.99 13.77 11.08
C LYS A 55 -6.94 13.72 12.18
N PHE A 56 -6.99 12.72 13.05
CA PHE A 56 -5.99 12.52 14.09
C PHE A 56 -4.78 11.71 13.59
N ILE A 57 -5.04 10.57 12.93
CA ILE A 57 -3.99 9.63 12.52
C ILE A 57 -3.08 10.24 11.45
N MET A 58 -3.63 10.92 10.42
CA MET A 58 -2.83 11.40 9.28
C MET A 58 -1.75 12.42 9.65
N PRO A 59 -2.01 13.47 10.44
CA PRO A 59 -0.95 14.37 10.89
C PRO A 59 0.11 13.67 11.73
N VAL A 60 -0.29 12.77 12.64
CA VAL A 60 0.65 12.00 13.48
C VAL A 60 1.55 11.13 12.58
N LEU A 61 0.95 10.46 11.60
CA LEU A 61 1.65 9.63 10.61
C LEU A 61 2.71 10.45 9.85
N LEU A 62 2.32 11.63 9.34
CA LEU A 62 3.23 12.51 8.60
C LEU A 62 4.40 12.99 9.47
N ILE A 63 4.12 13.43 10.71
CA ILE A 63 5.15 13.84 11.66
C ILE A 63 6.12 12.70 11.96
N MET A 64 5.61 11.48 12.17
CA MET A 64 6.44 10.30 12.43
C MET A 64 7.31 9.95 11.23
N VAL A 65 6.76 9.96 10.02
CA VAL A 65 7.54 9.69 8.79
C VAL A 65 8.67 10.71 8.64
N ILE A 66 8.37 12.00 8.79
CA ILE A 66 9.38 13.06 8.70
C ILE A 66 10.44 12.90 9.79
N GLY A 67 10.03 12.65 11.03
CA GLY A 67 10.95 12.49 12.15
C GLY A 67 11.91 11.32 11.96
N ILE A 68 11.39 10.15 11.57
CA ILE A 68 12.22 8.97 11.32
C ILE A 68 13.09 9.15 10.06
N ALA A 69 12.59 9.83 9.01
CA ALA A 69 13.37 10.13 7.82
C ALA A 69 14.58 11.04 8.15
N ILE A 70 14.36 12.12 8.91
CA ILE A 70 15.45 12.98 9.35
C ILE A 70 16.45 12.18 10.19
N PHE A 71 15.98 11.38 11.13
CA PHE A 71 16.83 10.53 11.95
C PHE A 71 17.65 9.56 11.10
N SER A 72 17.04 8.91 10.10
CA SER A 72 17.70 7.98 9.19
C SER A 72 18.90 8.61 8.46
N LEU A 73 18.82 9.89 8.11
CA LEU A 73 19.91 10.62 7.47
C LEU A 73 21.09 10.91 8.41
N THR A 74 20.87 10.94 9.72
CA THR A 74 21.93 11.17 10.73
C THR A 74 22.70 9.90 11.09
N LEU A 75 22.23 8.74 10.66
CA LEU A 75 22.85 7.46 10.98
C LEU A 75 24.24 7.31 10.41
N LYS A 76 25.13 6.70 11.21
CA LYS A 76 26.50 6.33 10.84
C LYS A 76 26.86 5.01 11.49
N THR A 77 27.58 4.16 10.75
CA THR A 77 28.20 2.96 11.29
C THR A 77 29.60 2.79 10.69
N THR A 78 30.50 2.22 11.47
CA THR A 78 31.84 1.83 11.01
C THR A 78 31.83 0.31 10.87
N LEU A 79 32.17 -0.19 9.71
CA LEU A 79 32.30 -1.62 9.43
C LEU A 79 33.61 -2.17 9.98
N ASP A 80 33.73 -3.50 10.07
CA ASP A 80 34.92 -4.19 10.56
C ASP A 80 36.18 -3.91 9.69
N ASP A 81 35.99 -3.54 8.43
CA ASP A 81 37.05 -3.12 7.49
C ASP A 81 37.49 -1.65 7.65
N GLY A 82 36.93 -0.93 8.63
CA GLY A 82 37.18 0.49 8.88
C GLY A 82 36.44 1.47 7.96
N THR A 83 35.63 0.99 7.01
CA THR A 83 34.82 1.87 6.16
C THR A 83 33.63 2.43 6.95
N VAL A 84 33.33 3.73 6.72
CA VAL A 84 32.21 4.41 7.36
C VAL A 84 31.04 4.52 6.39
N ARG A 85 29.92 3.92 6.73
CA ARG A 85 28.64 4.11 6.01
C ARG A 85 27.81 5.17 6.71
N THR A 86 27.20 6.07 5.92
CA THR A 86 26.37 7.16 6.44
C THR A 86 24.99 7.16 5.79
N GLY A 87 23.98 7.70 6.51
CA GLY A 87 22.64 7.89 5.98
C GLY A 87 22.61 8.77 4.71
N LEU A 88 23.49 9.77 4.62
CA LEU A 88 23.60 10.59 3.42
C LEU A 88 24.14 9.81 2.19
N GLN A 89 25.00 8.83 2.39
CA GLN A 89 25.40 7.91 1.30
C GLN A 89 24.21 7.04 0.86
N GLY A 90 23.42 6.53 1.81
CA GLY A 90 22.18 5.81 1.52
C GLY A 90 21.14 6.66 0.77
N LEU A 91 21.01 7.95 1.15
CA LEU A 91 20.20 8.90 0.40
C LEU A 91 20.69 9.07 -1.05
N LYS A 92 22.00 9.14 -1.24
CA LYS A 92 22.59 9.22 -2.59
C LYS A 92 22.27 7.99 -3.43
N VAL A 93 22.27 6.80 -2.84
CA VAL A 93 21.83 5.55 -3.51
C VAL A 93 20.37 5.66 -3.94
N TYR A 94 19.49 6.17 -3.07
CA TYR A 94 18.08 6.35 -3.38
C TYR A 94 17.82 7.38 -4.48
N MET A 95 18.54 8.52 -4.44
CA MET A 95 18.31 9.67 -5.33
C MET A 95 19.02 9.54 -6.69
N LYS A 96 20.09 8.75 -6.77
CA LYS A 96 20.89 8.61 -7.99
C LYS A 96 20.61 7.26 -8.64
N PRO A 97 19.73 7.21 -9.66
CA PRO A 97 19.49 5.96 -10.38
C PRO A 97 20.78 5.51 -11.10
N ASP A 98 21.12 4.24 -10.93
CA ASP A 98 22.18 3.61 -11.73
C ASP A 98 21.55 2.99 -12.97
N LEU A 99 21.76 3.65 -14.10
CA LEU A 99 21.26 3.22 -15.41
C LEU A 99 22.33 2.44 -16.20
N THR A 100 23.49 2.17 -15.61
CA THR A 100 24.59 1.45 -16.28
C THR A 100 24.15 0.01 -16.62
N GLY A 101 24.22 -0.34 -17.90
CA GLY A 101 23.88 -1.69 -18.37
C GLY A 101 22.39 -2.04 -18.39
N ILE A 102 21.48 -1.08 -18.17
CA ILE A 102 20.05 -1.32 -18.29
C ILE A 102 19.67 -1.58 -19.75
N THR A 103 19.10 -2.75 -20.01
CA THR A 103 18.49 -3.07 -21.30
C THR A 103 17.11 -2.40 -21.43
N VAL A 104 16.66 -2.17 -22.67
CA VAL A 104 15.30 -1.62 -22.93
C VAL A 104 14.22 -2.47 -22.27
N GLY A 105 14.34 -3.81 -22.33
CA GLY A 105 13.39 -4.72 -21.68
C GLY A 105 13.37 -4.54 -20.17
N ARG A 106 14.53 -4.38 -19.52
CA ARG A 106 14.59 -4.14 -18.07
C ARG A 106 14.02 -2.78 -17.69
N PHE A 107 14.26 -1.75 -18.48
CA PHE A 107 13.68 -0.42 -18.26
C PHE A 107 12.17 -0.43 -18.37
N LEU A 108 11.62 -1.12 -19.38
CA LEU A 108 10.18 -1.30 -19.52
C LEU A 108 9.58 -2.05 -18.33
N GLN A 109 10.23 -3.12 -17.88
CA GLN A 109 9.78 -3.88 -16.70
C GLN A 109 9.73 -2.99 -15.45
N ILE A 110 10.79 -2.23 -15.17
CA ILE A 110 10.84 -1.29 -14.02
C ILE A 110 9.70 -0.26 -14.12
N THR A 111 9.45 0.25 -15.32
CA THR A 111 8.36 1.21 -15.55
C THR A 111 6.99 0.59 -15.26
N LEU A 112 6.74 -0.64 -15.72
CA LEU A 112 5.49 -1.35 -15.47
C LEU A 112 5.31 -1.68 -13.98
N ASP A 113 6.38 -2.09 -13.30
CA ASP A 113 6.34 -2.36 -11.85
C ASP A 113 6.03 -1.07 -11.06
N ALA A 114 6.63 0.07 -11.45
CA ALA A 114 6.34 1.36 -10.86
C ALA A 114 4.89 1.81 -11.10
N MET A 115 4.35 1.57 -12.30
CA MET A 115 2.95 1.87 -12.61
C MET A 115 2.00 0.98 -11.82
N SER A 116 2.28 -0.31 -11.69
CA SER A 116 1.51 -1.23 -10.85
C SER A 116 1.47 -0.75 -9.40
N GLN A 117 2.62 -0.32 -8.86
CA GLN A 117 2.69 0.24 -7.50
C GLN A 117 1.86 1.52 -7.34
N LEU A 118 1.86 2.42 -8.32
CA LEU A 118 1.01 3.63 -8.29
C LEU A 118 -0.48 3.30 -8.25
N PHE A 119 -0.93 2.30 -9.02
CA PHE A 119 -2.32 1.85 -8.98
C PHE A 119 -2.72 1.35 -7.60
N PHE A 120 -1.85 0.60 -6.95
CA PHE A 120 -2.07 0.11 -5.60
C PHE A 120 -2.06 1.24 -4.57
N SER A 121 -1.07 2.13 -4.62
CA SER A 121 -0.92 3.27 -3.69
C SER A 121 -2.12 4.21 -3.74
N LEU A 122 -2.59 4.57 -4.93
CA LEU A 122 -3.74 5.44 -5.13
C LEU A 122 -5.09 4.71 -5.01
N SER A 123 -5.09 3.42 -4.68
CA SER A 123 -6.30 2.59 -4.57
C SER A 123 -7.20 2.64 -5.82
N VAL A 124 -6.58 2.72 -7.01
CA VAL A 124 -7.29 2.76 -8.27
C VAL A 124 -7.97 1.42 -8.51
N SER A 125 -9.23 1.46 -8.95
CA SER A 125 -10.07 0.28 -9.24
C SER A 125 -10.43 -0.63 -8.06
N MET A 126 -10.11 -0.21 -6.84
CA MET A 126 -10.57 -0.87 -5.60
C MET A 126 -11.97 -0.37 -5.14
N GLY A 127 -12.59 0.54 -5.89
CA GLY A 127 -13.85 1.18 -5.52
C GLY A 127 -13.72 2.30 -4.48
N ILE A 128 -12.59 2.40 -3.79
CA ILE A 128 -12.37 3.35 -2.70
C ILE A 128 -12.51 4.80 -3.17
N MET A 129 -11.84 5.16 -4.26
CA MET A 129 -11.89 6.53 -4.80
C MET A 129 -13.28 6.89 -5.33
N ILE A 130 -14.02 5.93 -5.89
CA ILE A 130 -15.41 6.13 -6.33
C ILE A 130 -16.31 6.37 -5.12
N THR A 131 -16.18 5.58 -4.08
CA THR A 131 -16.94 5.73 -2.83
C THR A 131 -16.67 7.08 -2.17
N TYR A 132 -15.42 7.46 -1.99
CA TYR A 132 -15.09 8.76 -1.41
C TYR A 132 -15.51 9.92 -2.32
N GLY A 133 -15.40 9.76 -3.64
CA GLY A 133 -15.91 10.72 -4.61
C GLY A 133 -17.42 10.96 -4.48
N SER A 134 -18.20 9.92 -4.16
CA SER A 134 -19.64 10.04 -3.93
C SER A 134 -20.01 10.83 -2.66
N TYR A 135 -19.07 10.98 -1.72
CA TYR A 135 -19.26 11.77 -0.48
C TYR A 135 -18.85 13.23 -0.63
N VAL A 136 -18.15 13.58 -1.71
CA VAL A 136 -17.69 14.94 -1.95
C VAL A 136 -18.87 15.85 -2.26
N LYS A 137 -18.93 16.99 -1.58
CA LYS A 137 -19.98 17.99 -1.82
C LYS A 137 -19.77 18.68 -3.17
N LYS A 138 -20.85 19.12 -3.79
CA LYS A 138 -20.83 19.75 -5.14
C LYS A 138 -20.05 21.07 -5.23
N ASP A 139 -19.81 21.73 -4.10
CA ASP A 139 -19.08 22.98 -4.00
C ASP A 139 -17.55 22.81 -3.88
N VAL A 140 -17.05 21.57 -3.87
CA VAL A 140 -15.62 21.27 -3.75
C VAL A 140 -14.92 21.32 -5.11
N ASP A 141 -13.80 22.04 -5.17
CA ASP A 141 -12.89 22.06 -6.33
C ASP A 141 -12.19 20.69 -6.50
N LEU A 142 -12.71 19.88 -7.42
CA LEU A 142 -12.16 18.55 -7.71
C LEU A 142 -10.74 18.61 -8.31
N ASN A 143 -10.40 19.65 -9.10
CA ASN A 143 -9.06 19.81 -9.66
C ASN A 143 -8.01 19.97 -8.55
N LYS A 144 -8.35 20.78 -7.53
CA LYS A 144 -7.51 21.02 -6.38
C LYS A 144 -7.42 19.77 -5.50
N ALA A 145 -8.54 19.09 -5.26
CA ALA A 145 -8.59 17.87 -4.46
C ALA A 145 -7.70 16.75 -5.06
N VAL A 146 -7.82 16.49 -6.36
CA VAL A 146 -6.99 15.49 -7.07
C VAL A 146 -5.50 15.87 -7.01
N SER A 147 -5.17 17.14 -7.26
CA SER A 147 -3.78 17.61 -7.18
C SER A 147 -3.19 17.48 -5.77
N GLN A 148 -3.98 17.70 -4.74
CA GLN A 148 -3.56 17.49 -3.36
C GLN A 148 -3.28 15.99 -3.06
N ILE A 149 -4.11 15.10 -3.56
CA ILE A 149 -3.89 13.64 -3.43
C ILE A 149 -2.59 13.24 -4.13
N GLU A 150 -2.37 13.68 -5.39
CA GLU A 150 -1.13 13.40 -6.13
C GLU A 150 0.12 13.86 -5.37
N ILE A 151 0.11 15.10 -4.85
CA ILE A 151 1.26 15.68 -4.14
C ILE A 151 1.51 14.96 -2.82
N MET A 152 0.45 14.66 -2.06
CA MET A 152 0.58 14.00 -0.76
C MET A 152 1.03 12.55 -0.91
N ASP A 153 0.46 11.78 -1.84
CA ASP A 153 0.86 10.40 -2.10
C ASP A 153 2.34 10.33 -2.50
N THR A 154 2.74 11.13 -3.50
CA THR A 154 4.14 11.19 -3.97
C THR A 154 5.08 11.66 -2.86
N GLY A 155 4.70 12.67 -2.09
CA GLY A 155 5.51 13.22 -1.00
C GLY A 155 5.73 12.22 0.13
N VAL A 156 4.69 11.53 0.56
CA VAL A 156 4.79 10.50 1.61
C VAL A 156 5.57 9.29 1.12
N ALA A 157 5.35 8.84 -0.11
CA ALA A 157 6.11 7.73 -0.70
C ALA A 157 7.61 8.05 -0.80
N PHE A 158 7.95 9.27 -1.21
CA PHE A 158 9.33 9.74 -1.25
C PHE A 158 9.96 9.79 0.15
N LEU A 159 9.26 10.35 1.14
CA LEU A 159 9.72 10.40 2.52
C LEU A 159 9.89 9.00 3.14
N ALA A 160 9.00 8.05 2.81
CA ALA A 160 9.12 6.66 3.23
C ALA A 160 10.40 6.02 2.65
N GLY A 161 10.75 6.31 1.41
CA GLY A 161 12.02 5.89 0.81
C GLY A 161 13.23 6.49 1.55
N VAL A 162 13.19 7.79 1.87
CA VAL A 162 14.23 8.47 2.68
C VAL A 162 14.31 7.89 4.11
N MET A 163 13.21 7.45 4.66
CA MET A 163 13.15 6.82 5.98
C MET A 163 13.81 5.44 6.00
N ILE A 164 13.54 4.62 5.00
CA ILE A 164 13.90 3.19 4.99
C ILE A 164 15.27 2.95 4.35
N ILE A 165 15.49 3.46 3.14
CA ILE A 165 16.66 3.10 2.34
C ILE A 165 17.98 3.52 2.98
N PRO A 166 18.15 4.77 3.50
CA PRO A 166 19.37 5.15 4.21
C PRO A 166 19.64 4.30 5.44
N ALA A 167 18.61 3.97 6.23
CA ALA A 167 18.77 3.14 7.42
C ALA A 167 19.25 1.73 7.07
N VAL A 168 18.64 1.08 6.08
CA VAL A 168 19.05 -0.24 5.61
C VAL A 168 20.47 -0.20 5.02
N PHE A 169 20.79 0.82 4.21
CA PHE A 169 22.12 0.97 3.64
C PHE A 169 23.22 1.07 4.69
N VAL A 170 22.99 1.85 5.74
CA VAL A 170 24.00 2.06 6.81
C VAL A 170 24.33 0.75 7.51
N PHE A 171 23.36 -0.06 7.86
CA PHE A 171 23.57 -1.26 8.70
C PHE A 171 23.73 -2.57 7.91
N SER A 172 23.06 -2.68 6.76
CA SER A 172 23.04 -3.93 5.98
C SER A 172 23.64 -3.78 4.58
N GLY A 173 23.95 -2.57 4.12
CA GLY A 173 24.45 -2.32 2.78
C GLY A 173 23.40 -2.54 1.69
N LEU A 174 23.85 -2.68 0.45
CA LEU A 174 22.96 -2.96 -0.70
C LEU A 174 22.40 -4.38 -0.64
N ASP A 175 23.16 -5.34 -0.10
CA ASP A 175 22.75 -6.75 0.00
C ASP A 175 21.60 -6.95 1.00
N GLY A 176 21.44 -6.04 1.96
CA GLY A 176 20.33 -6.06 2.91
C GLY A 176 19.01 -5.52 2.37
N MET A 177 19.02 -4.98 1.14
CA MET A 177 17.82 -4.43 0.53
C MET A 177 16.97 -5.54 -0.05
N SER A 178 15.90 -5.89 0.69
CA SER A 178 14.85 -6.80 0.24
C SER A 178 13.59 -6.02 -0.12
N ALA A 179 12.55 -6.72 -0.59
CA ALA A 179 11.27 -6.11 -0.95
C ALA A 179 10.14 -6.72 -0.11
N GLY A 180 9.02 -6.01 -0.06
CA GLY A 180 7.79 -6.49 0.57
C GLY A 180 7.91 -6.78 2.08
N PRO A 181 7.20 -7.82 2.58
CA PRO A 181 7.21 -8.18 4.00
C PRO A 181 8.60 -8.49 4.56
N GLY A 182 9.50 -9.03 3.74
CA GLY A 182 10.89 -9.31 4.13
C GLY A 182 11.64 -8.06 4.56
N LEU A 183 11.52 -6.96 3.81
CA LEU A 183 12.13 -5.69 4.19
C LEU A 183 11.56 -5.19 5.53
N MET A 184 10.24 -5.21 5.69
CA MET A 184 9.56 -4.63 6.84
C MET A 184 9.72 -5.46 8.11
N PHE A 185 9.66 -6.79 8.03
CA PHE A 185 9.58 -7.66 9.20
C PHE A 185 10.86 -8.47 9.48
N VAL A 186 11.82 -8.48 8.56
CA VAL A 186 13.11 -9.16 8.74
C VAL A 186 14.26 -8.16 8.69
N SER A 187 14.40 -7.35 7.62
CA SER A 187 15.55 -6.46 7.47
C SER A 187 15.50 -5.27 8.44
N LEU A 188 14.39 -4.54 8.52
CA LEU A 188 14.28 -3.38 9.40
C LEU A 188 14.42 -3.70 10.90
N PRO A 189 13.88 -4.80 11.45
CA PRO A 189 14.15 -5.19 12.83
C PRO A 189 15.64 -5.36 13.13
N LYS A 190 16.43 -5.94 12.21
CA LYS A 190 17.88 -6.07 12.36
C LYS A 190 18.56 -4.71 12.41
N VAL A 191 18.15 -3.79 11.53
CA VAL A 191 18.62 -2.40 11.51
C VAL A 191 18.32 -1.71 12.84
N PHE A 192 17.09 -1.78 13.33
CA PHE A 192 16.71 -1.17 14.62
C PHE A 192 17.47 -1.78 15.80
N TYR A 193 17.70 -3.08 15.81
CA TYR A 193 18.48 -3.73 16.86
C TYR A 193 19.93 -3.25 16.85
N SER A 194 20.56 -3.09 15.69
CA SER A 194 21.92 -2.58 15.54
C SER A 194 22.10 -1.14 16.04
N MET A 195 21.02 -0.36 16.10
CA MET A 195 21.00 0.98 16.68
C MET A 195 20.95 1.01 18.22
N GLY A 196 20.85 -0.13 18.89
CA GLY A 196 20.78 -0.25 20.35
C GLY A 196 19.51 0.38 20.94
N THR A 197 19.66 1.13 22.05
CA THR A 197 18.52 1.72 22.78
C THR A 197 17.68 2.67 21.93
N VAL A 198 18.33 3.48 21.09
CA VAL A 198 17.62 4.39 20.17
C VAL A 198 16.80 3.61 19.15
N GLY A 199 17.34 2.53 18.63
CA GLY A 199 16.63 1.67 17.68
C GLY A 199 15.38 1.01 18.27
N ARG A 200 15.37 0.75 19.60
CA ARG A 200 14.14 0.28 20.27
C ARG A 200 13.01 1.30 20.13
N VAL A 201 13.29 2.58 20.40
CA VAL A 201 12.29 3.66 20.30
C VAL A 201 11.84 3.83 18.84
N ILE A 202 12.80 3.90 17.92
CA ILE A 202 12.52 4.03 16.48
C ILE A 202 11.69 2.85 15.97
N GLY A 203 12.01 1.62 16.39
CA GLY A 203 11.26 0.42 16.04
C GLY A 203 9.81 0.46 16.53
N ILE A 204 9.56 0.93 17.76
CA ILE A 204 8.21 1.13 18.28
C ILE A 204 7.46 2.15 17.41
N LEU A 205 8.05 3.31 17.18
CA LEU A 205 7.46 4.38 16.38
C LEU A 205 7.17 3.91 14.95
N PHE A 206 8.11 3.21 14.32
CA PHE A 206 7.94 2.66 12.97
C PHE A 206 6.76 1.68 12.89
N PHE A 207 6.66 0.72 13.81
CA PHE A 207 5.57 -0.25 13.78
C PHE A 207 4.22 0.33 14.22
N VAL A 208 4.19 1.38 15.04
CA VAL A 208 2.96 2.16 15.30
C VAL A 208 2.51 2.89 14.04
N LEU A 209 3.44 3.55 13.35
CA LEU A 209 3.20 4.20 12.06
C LEU A 209 2.63 3.21 11.04
N ALA A 210 3.27 2.06 10.87
CA ALA A 210 2.81 1.01 9.97
C ALA A 210 1.42 0.49 10.35
N GLY A 211 1.15 0.33 11.65
CA GLY A 211 -0.17 -0.05 12.15
C GLY A 211 -1.25 1.00 11.83
N PHE A 212 -0.96 2.27 11.96
CA PHE A 212 -1.88 3.35 11.58
C PHE A 212 -2.12 3.42 10.08
N ALA A 213 -1.08 3.26 9.27
CA ALA A 213 -1.20 3.22 7.82
C ALA A 213 -2.06 2.02 7.36
N ALA A 214 -1.84 0.84 7.93
CA ALA A 214 -2.67 -0.33 7.66
C ALA A 214 -4.13 -0.13 8.08
N LEU A 215 -4.36 0.48 9.26
CA LEU A 215 -5.70 0.73 9.79
C LEU A 215 -6.51 1.63 8.86
N THR A 216 -5.93 2.74 8.39
CA THR A 216 -6.62 3.66 7.48
C THR A 216 -6.97 2.99 6.14
N SER A 217 -6.10 2.13 5.62
CA SER A 217 -6.37 1.34 4.42
C SER A 217 -7.51 0.34 4.63
N CYS A 218 -7.49 -0.41 5.73
CA CYS A 218 -8.57 -1.37 6.06
C CYS A 218 -9.92 -0.68 6.25
N ILE A 219 -9.95 0.51 6.88
CA ILE A 219 -11.15 1.33 7.01
C ILE A 219 -11.70 1.69 5.62
N SER A 220 -10.84 2.15 4.71
CA SER A 220 -11.24 2.58 3.38
C SER A 220 -11.80 1.43 2.53
N VAL A 221 -11.19 0.25 2.61
CA VAL A 221 -11.69 -0.96 1.91
C VAL A 221 -13.05 -1.39 2.47
N LEU A 222 -13.18 -1.49 3.80
CA LEU A 222 -14.44 -1.91 4.42
C LEU A 222 -15.55 -0.88 4.16
N GLU A 223 -15.25 0.42 4.17
CA GLU A 223 -16.19 1.49 3.84
C GLU A 223 -16.67 1.38 2.39
N SER A 224 -15.74 1.19 1.46
CA SER A 224 -16.09 1.05 0.04
C SER A 224 -17.07 -0.11 -0.19
N ILE A 225 -16.81 -1.27 0.41
CA ILE A 225 -17.69 -2.43 0.28
C ILE A 225 -19.01 -2.20 1.01
N THR A 226 -18.98 -1.54 2.18
CA THR A 226 -20.21 -1.20 2.92
C THR A 226 -21.11 -0.28 2.10
N ALA A 227 -20.58 0.78 1.53
CA ALA A 227 -21.33 1.73 0.71
C ALA A 227 -21.94 1.05 -0.52
N ASN A 228 -21.18 0.26 -1.25
CA ASN A 228 -21.67 -0.48 -2.40
C ASN A 228 -22.75 -1.50 -2.05
N CYS A 229 -22.58 -2.24 -0.94
CA CYS A 229 -23.59 -3.19 -0.48
C CYS A 229 -24.88 -2.50 0.00
N MET A 230 -24.78 -1.34 0.64
CA MET A 230 -25.96 -0.55 1.05
C MET A 230 -26.77 -0.15 -0.17
N GLU A 231 -26.14 0.32 -1.22
CA GLU A 231 -26.79 0.73 -2.46
C GLU A 231 -27.40 -0.48 -3.19
N LEU A 232 -26.60 -1.55 -3.36
CA LEU A 232 -27.04 -2.74 -4.10
C LEU A 232 -28.21 -3.47 -3.43
N PHE A 233 -28.19 -3.61 -2.10
CA PHE A 233 -29.19 -4.36 -1.34
C PHE A 233 -30.22 -3.47 -0.65
N HIS A 234 -30.18 -2.16 -0.84
CA HIS A 234 -31.06 -1.17 -0.20
C HIS A 234 -31.17 -1.35 1.32
N THR A 235 -30.01 -1.54 1.97
CA THR A 235 -29.93 -1.85 3.41
C THR A 235 -29.35 -0.68 4.21
N GLU A 236 -29.70 -0.64 5.50
CA GLU A 236 -29.16 0.36 6.41
C GLU A 236 -27.68 0.12 6.76
N ARG A 237 -26.91 1.20 6.92
CA ARG A 237 -25.48 1.17 7.23
C ARG A 237 -25.13 0.24 8.40
N LYS A 238 -25.81 0.40 9.53
CA LYS A 238 -25.52 -0.39 10.75
C LYS A 238 -25.73 -1.89 10.56
N LYS A 239 -26.73 -2.28 9.76
CA LYS A 239 -27.01 -3.68 9.44
C LYS A 239 -25.93 -4.22 8.49
N THR A 240 -25.66 -3.50 7.42
CA THR A 240 -24.68 -3.88 6.41
C THR A 240 -23.28 -4.01 7.01
N THR A 241 -22.83 -3.01 7.77
CA THR A 241 -21.50 -3.04 8.41
C THR A 241 -21.38 -4.22 9.37
N ARG A 242 -22.42 -4.56 10.16
CA ARG A 242 -22.38 -5.74 11.05
C ARG A 242 -22.19 -7.05 10.27
N VAL A 243 -22.98 -7.24 9.20
CA VAL A 243 -22.90 -8.46 8.39
C VAL A 243 -21.52 -8.56 7.73
N LEU A 244 -21.04 -7.49 7.10
CA LEU A 244 -19.74 -7.46 6.49
C LEU A 244 -18.62 -7.67 7.51
N SER A 245 -18.71 -7.06 8.69
CA SER A 245 -17.71 -7.26 9.76
C SER A 245 -17.60 -8.73 10.17
N VAL A 246 -18.71 -9.44 10.30
CA VAL A 246 -18.68 -10.89 10.60
C VAL A 246 -17.99 -11.65 9.46
N ILE A 247 -18.34 -11.37 8.21
CA ILE A 247 -17.70 -12.00 7.03
C ILE A 247 -16.18 -11.74 7.04
N TYR A 248 -15.78 -10.48 7.27
CA TYR A 248 -14.36 -10.12 7.33
C TYR A 248 -13.60 -10.77 8.48
N LEU A 249 -14.22 -10.87 9.66
CA LEU A 249 -13.61 -11.58 10.80
C LEU A 249 -13.41 -13.05 10.50
N ILE A 250 -14.38 -13.73 9.88
CA ILE A 250 -14.27 -15.12 9.45
C ILE A 250 -13.18 -15.26 8.40
N ALA A 251 -13.19 -14.40 7.37
CA ALA A 251 -12.17 -14.42 6.31
C ALA A 251 -10.77 -14.18 6.86
N THR A 252 -10.61 -13.22 7.80
CA THR A 252 -9.33 -12.96 8.48
C THR A 252 -8.83 -14.18 9.23
N ALA A 253 -9.71 -14.86 9.96
CA ALA A 253 -9.33 -16.09 10.67
C ALA A 253 -8.91 -17.21 9.69
N VAL A 254 -9.68 -17.43 8.63
CA VAL A 254 -9.37 -18.46 7.61
C VAL A 254 -8.05 -18.17 6.92
N ILE A 255 -7.81 -16.92 6.49
CA ILE A 255 -6.58 -16.52 5.80
C ILE A 255 -5.38 -16.62 6.75
N ALA A 256 -5.51 -16.17 8.00
CA ALA A 256 -4.43 -16.28 8.97
C ALA A 256 -4.09 -17.75 9.31
N LEU A 257 -5.09 -18.64 9.36
CA LEU A 257 -4.90 -20.07 9.52
C LEU A 257 -4.32 -20.75 8.27
N GLY A 258 -4.31 -20.07 7.12
CA GLY A 258 -3.66 -20.52 5.89
C GLY A 258 -2.15 -20.73 6.03
N TYR A 259 -1.53 -20.11 7.03
CA TYR A 259 -0.11 -20.32 7.36
C TYR A 259 0.13 -21.49 8.35
N SER A 260 -0.93 -22.13 8.84
CA SER A 260 -0.83 -23.20 9.83
C SER A 260 -1.76 -24.38 9.51
N ILE A 261 -3.02 -24.32 9.93
CA ILE A 261 -3.98 -25.43 9.82
C ILE A 261 -4.43 -25.66 8.37
N PHE A 262 -4.66 -24.57 7.62
CA PHE A 262 -5.08 -24.61 6.22
C PHE A 262 -3.91 -24.38 5.27
N TYR A 263 -2.72 -24.84 5.64
CA TYR A 263 -1.52 -24.67 4.82
C TYR A 263 -1.68 -25.41 3.49
N VAL A 264 -1.69 -24.61 2.40
CA VAL A 264 -1.74 -25.12 1.02
C VAL A 264 -0.81 -24.27 0.19
N GLU A 265 0.14 -24.90 -0.49
CA GLU A 265 1.01 -24.22 -1.46
C GLU A 265 0.54 -24.52 -2.89
N VAL A 266 0.31 -23.46 -3.65
CA VAL A 266 -0.14 -23.54 -5.05
C VAL A 266 0.82 -22.75 -5.94
N ALA A 267 1.19 -23.33 -7.07
CA ALA A 267 1.90 -22.58 -8.10
C ALA A 267 0.93 -21.61 -8.80
N LEU A 268 1.22 -20.33 -8.73
CA LEU A 268 0.42 -19.27 -9.32
C LEU A 268 0.82 -19.05 -10.80
N PRO A 269 -0.10 -18.58 -11.64
CA PRO A 269 0.18 -18.37 -13.08
C PRO A 269 1.31 -17.39 -13.37
N ASN A 270 1.58 -16.46 -12.46
CA ASN A 270 2.71 -15.52 -12.55
C ASN A 270 4.10 -16.15 -12.27
N GLY A 271 4.12 -17.46 -11.96
CA GLY A 271 5.35 -18.23 -11.71
C GLY A 271 5.80 -18.24 -10.24
N SER A 272 5.10 -17.55 -9.33
CA SER A 272 5.34 -17.65 -7.89
C SER A 272 4.62 -18.85 -7.29
N THR A 273 5.10 -19.35 -6.15
CA THR A 273 4.36 -20.26 -5.28
C THR A 273 3.80 -19.45 -4.12
N GLY A 274 2.56 -19.70 -3.78
CA GLY A 274 1.88 -18.92 -2.74
C GLY A 274 0.92 -19.75 -1.92
N GLN A 275 0.65 -19.25 -0.74
CA GLN A 275 -0.31 -19.78 0.20
C GLN A 275 -1.68 -19.09 0.03
N LEU A 276 -2.63 -19.35 0.90
CA LEU A 276 -3.99 -18.83 0.79
C LEU A 276 -4.05 -17.29 0.67
N LEU A 277 -3.22 -16.56 1.42
CA LEU A 277 -3.11 -15.10 1.30
C LEU A 277 -2.62 -14.69 -0.09
N ASP A 278 -1.57 -15.35 -0.59
CA ASP A 278 -0.97 -15.03 -1.89
C ASP A 278 -1.93 -15.36 -3.05
N ILE A 279 -2.75 -16.40 -2.90
CA ILE A 279 -3.82 -16.74 -3.86
C ILE A 279 -4.87 -15.62 -3.89
N MET A 280 -5.33 -15.16 -2.72
CA MET A 280 -6.30 -14.06 -2.63
C MET A 280 -5.72 -12.76 -3.19
N ASP A 281 -4.46 -12.46 -2.88
CA ASP A 281 -3.73 -11.31 -3.43
C ASP A 281 -3.60 -11.40 -4.95
N TYR A 282 -3.25 -12.56 -5.49
CA TYR A 282 -3.18 -12.78 -6.92
C TYR A 282 -4.53 -12.54 -7.61
N ILE A 283 -5.62 -13.10 -7.07
CA ILE A 283 -6.97 -12.92 -7.62
C ILE A 283 -7.37 -11.44 -7.58
N SER A 284 -7.20 -10.77 -6.44
CA SER A 284 -7.64 -9.39 -6.28
C SER A 284 -6.73 -8.38 -6.99
N ASN A 285 -5.43 -8.44 -6.77
CA ASN A 285 -4.51 -7.41 -7.21
C ASN A 285 -3.86 -7.70 -8.57
N SER A 286 -3.53 -8.98 -8.86
CA SER A 286 -2.90 -9.31 -10.13
C SER A 286 -3.92 -9.52 -11.27
N PHE A 287 -5.12 -10.00 -10.95
CA PHE A 287 -6.16 -10.27 -11.97
C PHE A 287 -7.26 -9.21 -11.97
N MET A 288 -8.04 -9.08 -10.87
CA MET A 288 -9.25 -8.25 -10.86
C MET A 288 -8.95 -6.76 -10.99
N MET A 289 -7.93 -6.25 -10.31
CA MET A 289 -7.64 -4.82 -10.29
C MET A 289 -7.25 -4.27 -11.69
N PRO A 290 -6.29 -4.84 -12.45
CA PRO A 290 -5.98 -4.38 -13.80
C PRO A 290 -7.15 -4.61 -14.77
N PHE A 291 -7.92 -5.68 -14.61
CA PHE A 291 -9.08 -5.97 -15.42
C PHE A 291 -10.19 -4.92 -15.24
N ILE A 292 -10.54 -4.59 -14.00
CA ILE A 292 -11.53 -3.55 -13.68
C ILE A 292 -11.03 -2.18 -14.13
N SER A 293 -9.72 -1.89 -13.99
CA SER A 293 -9.10 -0.66 -14.50
C SER A 293 -9.28 -0.52 -16.02
N LEU A 294 -9.06 -1.61 -16.76
CA LEU A 294 -9.26 -1.64 -18.21
C LEU A 294 -10.72 -1.36 -18.57
N LEU A 295 -11.66 -2.06 -17.93
CA LEU A 295 -13.09 -1.84 -18.14
C LEU A 295 -13.51 -0.41 -17.83
N SER A 296 -13.00 0.17 -16.73
CA SER A 296 -13.25 1.55 -16.34
C SER A 296 -12.68 2.55 -17.35
N ALA A 297 -11.48 2.30 -17.87
CA ALA A 297 -10.87 3.13 -18.90
C ALA A 297 -11.67 3.09 -20.21
N ILE A 298 -12.18 1.91 -20.59
CA ILE A 298 -13.06 1.77 -21.76
C ILE A 298 -14.39 2.48 -21.53
N LEU A 299 -15.02 2.30 -20.38
CA LEU A 299 -16.27 2.93 -20.01
C LEU A 299 -16.17 4.47 -20.11
N ILE A 300 -15.17 5.06 -19.44
CA ILE A 300 -14.98 6.52 -19.39
C ILE A 300 -14.44 7.06 -20.72
N GLY A 301 -13.49 6.36 -21.34
CA GLY A 301 -12.82 6.86 -22.54
C GLY A 301 -13.66 6.75 -23.82
N TRP A 302 -14.53 5.73 -23.92
CA TRP A 302 -15.23 5.41 -25.17
C TRP A 302 -16.75 5.47 -25.05
N ILE A 303 -17.34 4.98 -23.96
CA ILE A 303 -18.81 4.90 -23.78
C ILE A 303 -19.35 6.22 -23.25
N MET A 304 -18.92 6.63 -22.03
CA MET A 304 -19.36 7.87 -21.38
C MET A 304 -18.74 9.12 -22.01
N LYS A 305 -17.61 8.99 -22.66
CA LYS A 305 -16.72 10.02 -23.19
C LYS A 305 -16.05 10.86 -22.08
N PRO A 306 -14.78 11.25 -22.27
CA PRO A 306 -14.04 12.04 -21.28
C PRO A 306 -14.65 13.43 -21.00
N SER A 307 -15.53 13.94 -21.88
CA SER A 307 -16.26 15.18 -21.66
C SER A 307 -17.15 15.16 -20.43
N TRP A 308 -17.72 13.98 -20.08
CA TRP A 308 -18.56 13.81 -18.91
C TRP A 308 -17.80 14.14 -17.60
N ILE A 309 -16.59 13.59 -17.46
CA ILE A 309 -15.73 13.95 -16.31
C ILE A 309 -15.28 15.42 -16.37
N ALA A 310 -14.99 15.93 -17.59
CA ALA A 310 -14.58 17.33 -17.74
C ALA A 310 -15.68 18.31 -17.34
N GLU A 311 -16.94 18.01 -17.60
CA GLU A 311 -18.11 18.79 -17.18
C GLU A 311 -18.22 18.81 -15.65
N GLU A 312 -18.02 17.66 -14.98
CA GLU A 312 -18.03 17.58 -13.51
C GLU A 312 -16.86 18.36 -12.89
N MET A 313 -15.68 18.28 -13.51
CA MET A 313 -14.48 19.03 -13.07
C MET A 313 -14.61 20.56 -13.25
N GLU A 314 -15.50 21.02 -14.14
CA GLU A 314 -15.74 22.43 -14.45
C GLU A 314 -17.07 22.95 -13.85
N LEU A 315 -17.76 22.13 -13.02
CA LEU A 315 -19.11 22.41 -12.51
C LEU A 315 -19.23 23.75 -11.77
N ASN A 316 -18.22 24.12 -10.99
CA ASN A 316 -18.20 25.34 -10.19
C ASN A 316 -17.50 26.52 -10.88
N GLY A 317 -17.33 26.47 -12.21
CA GLY A 317 -16.66 27.51 -13.00
C GLY A 317 -15.13 27.41 -13.00
N GLU A 318 -14.57 26.34 -12.48
CA GLU A 318 -13.14 26.07 -12.48
C GLU A 318 -12.66 25.61 -13.85
N LYS A 319 -11.38 25.87 -14.16
CA LYS A 319 -10.79 25.47 -15.44
C LYS A 319 -10.06 24.13 -15.30
N PHE A 320 -10.50 23.11 -16.00
CA PHE A 320 -9.78 21.85 -16.10
C PHE A 320 -8.55 22.00 -17.04
N LYS A 321 -7.43 22.47 -16.48
CA LYS A 321 -6.21 22.77 -17.25
C LYS A 321 -5.63 21.56 -17.99
N ARG A 322 -5.80 20.35 -17.46
CA ARG A 322 -5.28 19.09 -18.01
C ARG A 322 -6.26 18.37 -18.95
N LYS A 323 -7.36 19.01 -19.35
CA LYS A 323 -8.46 18.41 -20.16
C LYS A 323 -7.98 17.70 -21.44
N LYS A 324 -7.08 18.34 -22.21
CA LYS A 324 -6.54 17.72 -23.44
C LYS A 324 -5.72 16.48 -23.15
N LEU A 325 -4.83 16.54 -22.15
CA LEU A 325 -4.01 15.42 -21.70
C LEU A 325 -4.91 14.28 -21.19
N TYR A 326 -5.88 14.58 -20.35
CA TYR A 326 -6.85 13.64 -19.82
C TYR A 326 -7.59 12.89 -20.94
N ASN A 327 -8.08 13.61 -21.96
CA ASN A 327 -8.78 12.99 -23.09
C ASN A 327 -7.91 12.00 -23.87
N VAL A 328 -6.65 12.35 -24.13
CA VAL A 328 -5.71 11.45 -24.83
C VAL A 328 -5.36 10.26 -23.97
N MET A 329 -5.06 10.50 -22.69
CA MET A 329 -4.73 9.45 -21.74
C MET A 329 -5.86 8.43 -21.60
N MET A 330 -7.09 8.88 -21.32
CA MET A 330 -8.23 7.97 -21.08
C MET A 330 -8.68 7.20 -22.32
N ARG A 331 -8.57 7.80 -23.51
CA ARG A 331 -9.00 7.14 -24.76
C ARG A 331 -7.99 6.14 -25.30
N TYR A 332 -6.70 6.44 -25.22
CA TYR A 332 -5.70 5.69 -25.98
C TYR A 332 -4.62 5.09 -25.09
N ILE A 333 -4.05 5.89 -24.22
CA ILE A 333 -2.86 5.47 -23.46
C ILE A 333 -3.23 4.51 -22.32
N MET A 334 -4.24 4.87 -21.52
CA MET A 334 -4.64 4.06 -20.36
C MET A 334 -5.14 2.66 -20.74
N PRO A 335 -6.00 2.45 -21.75
CA PRO A 335 -6.39 1.11 -22.16
C PRO A 335 -5.20 0.23 -22.55
N VAL A 336 -4.24 0.80 -23.30
CA VAL A 336 -3.03 0.06 -23.71
C VAL A 336 -2.19 -0.33 -22.52
N ILE A 337 -1.93 0.63 -21.62
CA ILE A 337 -1.17 0.37 -20.39
C ILE A 337 -1.87 -0.70 -19.55
N MET A 338 -3.20 -0.63 -19.39
CA MET A 338 -3.96 -1.59 -18.60
C MET A 338 -3.89 -3.00 -19.18
N VAL A 339 -3.92 -3.14 -20.49
CA VAL A 339 -3.72 -4.46 -21.16
C VAL A 339 -2.33 -4.99 -20.86
N ILE A 340 -1.29 -4.17 -20.98
CA ILE A 340 0.09 -4.58 -20.71
C ILE A 340 0.26 -4.98 -19.23
N LEU A 341 -0.26 -4.16 -18.31
CA LEU A 341 -0.22 -4.46 -16.87
C LEU A 341 -1.00 -5.75 -16.54
N PHE A 342 -2.15 -5.96 -17.14
CA PHE A 342 -2.92 -7.18 -16.96
C PHE A 342 -2.13 -8.43 -17.44
N LEU A 343 -1.53 -8.36 -18.63
CA LEU A 343 -0.73 -9.47 -19.16
C LEU A 343 0.53 -9.74 -18.31
N GLN A 344 1.15 -8.68 -17.77
CA GLN A 344 2.32 -8.80 -16.90
C GLN A 344 1.94 -9.39 -15.53
N SER A 345 0.95 -8.82 -14.84
CA SER A 345 0.56 -9.22 -13.49
C SER A 345 -0.02 -10.63 -13.42
N THR A 346 -0.71 -11.05 -14.47
CA THR A 346 -1.23 -12.42 -14.61
C THR A 346 -0.17 -13.44 -15.02
N GLY A 347 1.03 -13.00 -15.42
CA GLY A 347 2.11 -13.87 -15.90
C GLY A 347 1.97 -14.31 -17.37
N VAL A 348 0.91 -13.91 -18.07
CA VAL A 348 0.69 -14.26 -19.47
C VAL A 348 1.80 -13.71 -20.37
N LEU A 349 2.33 -12.52 -20.05
CA LEU A 349 3.43 -11.94 -20.81
C LEU A 349 4.68 -12.82 -20.80
N ASN A 350 4.98 -13.48 -19.68
CA ASN A 350 6.11 -14.41 -19.54
C ASN A 350 5.92 -15.67 -20.37
N LEU A 351 4.67 -16.08 -20.66
CA LEU A 351 4.36 -17.22 -21.52
C LEU A 351 4.51 -16.88 -23.02
N ILE A 352 4.24 -15.62 -23.38
CA ILE A 352 4.34 -15.14 -24.77
C ILE A 352 5.79 -14.84 -25.17
N MET A 353 6.62 -14.42 -24.20
CA MET A 353 8.03 -14.05 -24.45
C MET A 353 9.02 -15.21 -24.31
N LYS A 354 8.56 -16.40 -23.96
CA LYS A 354 9.34 -17.65 -24.02
C LYS A 354 9.27 -18.23 -25.43
#